data_82abdd1053745eacbac97af2c4cbc185
#
_entry.id   82abdd1053745eacbac97af2c4cbc185
#
_cell.length_a   1.000
_cell.length_b   1.000
_cell.length_c   1.000
_cell.angle_alpha   90.00
_cell.angle_beta   90.00
_cell.angle_gamma   90.00
#
_symmetry.space_group_name_H-M   'P 1'
#
loop_
_entity.id
_entity.type
_entity.pdbx_description
1 polymer ?
#
loop_
_entity_poly.entity_id
_entity_poly.type
_entity_poly.pdbx_seq_one_letter_code
_entity_poly.pdbx_strand_id
1 'polypeptide(L)'
;MRTQTPRSIVRRFQFAAILALASAICLDAQAAPKGLDIYFIDVEGGAATLIVTPQGESLLVDSGWKRDDLRDAKRIHETATRLAGLTKIDHYVTSHFHTDHFGSISQLVGLIPVSKFYDHALMQESQEYDKKLYPDYLKVSEGKRQVLKAGDTIPLKTGKIPLKVICVVSDGRTIGAPVGVGAGVNPYCKDASMQAEDKSDNAKSVGLLISYGNFEFLDLGDLTWNIEHQLVCPDNVLGRVDLYMVTHHGMNISSNPVLVKAIQPTVSIMCNGARKAGFPQTVALLKSLPSLKAAYQLHRNVETSEAENTDKALIANWDESCQGQFIKASVAPNGKSYTVRIGEKGKSQQFQTE
;
A
#
# COMPACT_ATOMS: atom_id res chain seq x y z
N MET A 1 63.26 -56.93 -72.99
CA MET A 1 62.12 -57.05 -72.07
C MET A 1 62.31 -56.07 -70.95
N ARG A 2 61.66 -54.93 -70.99
CA ARG A 2 61.66 -53.90 -69.93
C ARG A 2 60.23 -53.58 -69.59
N THR A 3 59.84 -53.92 -68.43
CA THR A 3 58.51 -53.67 -67.85
C THR A 3 58.49 -52.23 -67.26
N GLN A 4 57.60 -51.38 -67.79
CA GLN A 4 57.36 -50.07 -67.25
C GLN A 4 56.21 -50.14 -66.19
N THR A 5 56.50 -49.63 -65.01
CA THR A 5 55.51 -49.40 -63.97
C THR A 5 54.83 -48.03 -64.13
N PRO A 6 53.54 -47.91 -63.98
CA PRO A 6 52.85 -46.59 -64.06
C PRO A 6 52.95 -45.80 -62.74
N ARG A 7 53.21 -44.51 -62.94
CA ARG A 7 53.23 -43.47 -61.87
C ARG A 7 51.81 -43.13 -61.45
N SER A 8 51.50 -43.33 -60.17
CA SER A 8 50.28 -42.85 -59.56
C SER A 8 50.34 -41.33 -59.24
N ILE A 9 49.35 -40.56 -59.76
CA ILE A 9 49.19 -39.15 -59.50
C ILE A 9 48.31 -39.04 -58.20
N VAL A 10 48.95 -38.61 -57.14
CA VAL A 10 48.21 -38.26 -55.87
C VAL A 10 47.69 -36.84 -56.01
N ARG A 11 46.36 -36.67 -56.19
CA ARG A 11 45.69 -35.37 -56.10
C ARG A 11 45.54 -35.03 -54.65
N ARG A 12 46.19 -33.96 -54.15
CA ARG A 12 45.97 -33.33 -52.88
C ARG A 12 44.70 -32.52 -52.97
N PHE A 13 43.64 -32.94 -52.26
CA PHE A 13 42.49 -32.09 -51.97
C PHE A 13 42.81 -31.21 -50.74
N GLN A 14 42.90 -29.90 -50.97
CA GLN A 14 42.94 -28.96 -49.88
C GLN A 14 41.50 -28.72 -49.39
N PHE A 15 41.18 -29.18 -48.22
CA PHE A 15 39.95 -28.81 -47.53
C PHE A 15 40.14 -27.44 -46.87
N ALA A 16 39.53 -26.39 -47.47
CA ALA A 16 39.37 -25.09 -46.79
C ALA A 16 38.27 -25.23 -45.72
N ALA A 17 38.63 -25.26 -44.47
CA ALA A 17 37.69 -25.19 -43.33
C ALA A 17 37.24 -23.73 -43.17
N ILE A 18 36.01 -23.42 -43.60
CA ILE A 18 35.34 -22.15 -43.29
C ILE A 18 34.86 -22.22 -41.84
N LEU A 19 35.56 -21.54 -40.94
CA LEU A 19 35.13 -21.34 -39.54
C LEU A 19 34.06 -20.22 -39.55
N ALA A 20 32.78 -20.62 -39.56
CA ALA A 20 31.68 -19.69 -39.34
C ALA A 20 31.64 -19.32 -37.84
N LEU A 21 32.12 -18.13 -37.52
CA LEU A 21 31.97 -17.53 -36.20
C LEU A 21 30.49 -17.14 -36.02
N ALA A 22 29.71 -18.00 -35.42
CA ALA A 22 28.36 -17.65 -34.96
C ALA A 22 28.48 -16.76 -33.71
N SER A 23 28.46 -15.44 -33.91
CA SER A 23 28.30 -14.46 -32.85
C SER A 23 26.91 -14.65 -32.27
N ALA A 24 26.78 -15.37 -31.14
CA ALA A 24 25.58 -15.41 -30.35
C ALA A 24 25.36 -14.02 -29.77
N ILE A 25 24.50 -13.23 -30.43
CA ILE A 25 23.94 -12.01 -29.83
C ILE A 25 23.03 -12.51 -28.69
N CYS A 26 23.57 -12.53 -27.47
CA CYS A 26 22.73 -12.59 -26.28
C CYS A 26 21.89 -11.29 -26.26
N LEU A 27 20.69 -11.35 -26.83
CA LEU A 27 19.65 -10.38 -26.52
C LEU A 27 19.36 -10.59 -25.03
N ASP A 28 19.94 -9.74 -24.16
CA ASP A 28 19.48 -9.60 -22.79
C ASP A 28 17.98 -9.31 -22.89
N ALA A 29 17.17 -10.31 -22.56
CA ALA A 29 15.73 -10.12 -22.40
C ALA A 29 15.54 -9.15 -21.24
N GLN A 30 15.49 -7.87 -21.55
CA GLN A 30 15.29 -6.82 -20.57
C GLN A 30 13.96 -7.12 -19.88
N ALA A 31 14.01 -7.46 -18.58
CA ALA A 31 12.81 -7.73 -17.80
C ALA A 31 11.81 -6.58 -18.00
N ALA A 32 10.54 -6.93 -18.23
CA ALA A 32 9.50 -5.92 -18.43
C ALA A 32 9.53 -4.89 -17.30
N PRO A 33 9.40 -3.60 -17.61
CA PRO A 33 9.40 -2.56 -16.59
C PRO A 33 8.38 -2.88 -15.52
N LYS A 34 8.79 -2.83 -14.25
CA LYS A 34 7.89 -3.02 -13.11
C LYS A 34 7.20 -1.70 -12.77
N GLY A 35 5.94 -1.77 -12.35
CA GLY A 35 5.19 -0.66 -11.80
C GLY A 35 5.23 -0.65 -10.27
N LEU A 36 4.34 0.12 -9.64
CA LEU A 36 4.16 0.16 -8.19
C LEU A 36 3.09 -0.85 -7.80
N ASP A 37 3.39 -1.75 -6.89
CA ASP A 37 2.44 -2.72 -6.34
C ASP A 37 2.05 -2.34 -4.91
N ILE A 38 0.76 -2.40 -4.58
CA ILE A 38 0.21 -2.11 -3.25
C ILE A 38 -0.68 -3.29 -2.84
N TYR A 39 -0.32 -3.93 -1.73
CA TYR A 39 -1.08 -5.05 -1.16
C TYR A 39 -1.77 -4.61 0.13
N PHE A 40 -3.09 -4.68 0.16
CA PHE A 40 -3.90 -4.53 1.36
C PHE A 40 -4.10 -5.93 1.94
N ILE A 41 -3.29 -6.24 2.94
CA ILE A 41 -3.19 -7.59 3.52
C ILE A 41 -4.30 -7.76 4.53
N ASP A 42 -5.03 -8.88 4.44
CA ASP A 42 -6.08 -9.16 5.40
C ASP A 42 -5.49 -9.54 6.77
N VAL A 43 -5.75 -8.69 7.75
CA VAL A 43 -5.43 -8.87 9.17
C VAL A 43 -6.70 -8.81 10.04
N GLU A 44 -7.87 -9.06 9.42
CA GLU A 44 -9.19 -9.18 10.08
C GLU A 44 -9.56 -7.98 10.96
N GLY A 45 -9.62 -6.82 10.33
CA GLY A 45 -10.06 -5.56 10.95
C GLY A 45 -8.96 -4.78 11.67
N GLY A 46 -7.70 -5.05 11.32
CA GLY A 46 -6.57 -4.17 11.51
C GLY A 46 -6.08 -3.64 10.18
N ALA A 47 -4.89 -3.02 10.15
CA ALA A 47 -4.26 -2.53 8.93
C ALA A 47 -2.89 -3.17 8.70
N ALA A 48 -2.61 -3.50 7.44
CA ALA A 48 -1.28 -3.88 6.96
C ALA A 48 -1.23 -3.64 5.44
N THR A 49 -0.55 -2.58 5.03
CA THR A 49 -0.43 -2.18 3.63
C THR A 49 1.02 -2.28 3.17
N LEU A 50 1.32 -3.22 2.27
CA LEU A 50 2.66 -3.39 1.72
C LEU A 50 2.75 -2.76 0.34
N ILE A 51 3.65 -1.80 0.21
CA ILE A 51 3.95 -1.07 -1.03
C ILE A 51 5.31 -1.56 -1.55
N VAL A 52 5.37 -1.99 -2.81
CA VAL A 52 6.59 -2.48 -3.46
C VAL A 52 6.89 -1.59 -4.66
N THR A 53 8.03 -0.92 -4.62
CA THR A 53 8.42 0.04 -5.64
C THR A 53 8.92 -0.64 -6.91
N PRO A 54 8.93 0.04 -8.06
CA PRO A 54 9.53 -0.49 -9.29
C PRO A 54 11.00 -0.89 -9.15
N GLN A 55 11.72 -0.31 -8.18
CA GLN A 55 13.13 -0.59 -7.87
C GLN A 55 13.31 -1.74 -6.88
N GLY A 56 12.20 -2.35 -6.43
CA GLY A 56 12.22 -3.48 -5.49
C GLY A 56 12.43 -3.08 -4.03
N GLU A 57 12.32 -1.77 -3.67
CA GLU A 57 12.22 -1.37 -2.27
C GLU A 57 10.80 -1.54 -1.75
N SER A 58 10.67 -1.68 -0.45
CA SER A 58 9.40 -1.92 0.22
C SER A 58 9.12 -0.91 1.33
N LEU A 59 7.85 -0.51 1.41
CA LEU A 59 7.28 0.24 2.53
C LEU A 59 6.08 -0.55 3.05
N LEU A 60 6.14 -0.95 4.32
CA LEU A 60 5.00 -1.55 5.02
C LEU A 60 4.41 -0.50 5.97
N VAL A 61 3.14 -0.19 5.81
CA VAL A 61 2.37 0.64 6.73
C VAL A 61 1.51 -0.28 7.57
N ASP A 62 1.74 -0.27 8.88
CA ASP A 62 1.11 -1.11 9.89
C ASP A 62 1.35 -2.62 9.73
N SER A 63 0.95 -3.40 10.73
CA SER A 63 1.27 -4.84 10.80
C SER A 63 0.16 -5.69 11.44
N GLY A 64 -1.02 -5.14 11.68
CA GLY A 64 -2.14 -5.88 12.28
C GLY A 64 -1.92 -6.27 13.74
N TRP A 65 -2.65 -7.27 14.17
CA TRP A 65 -2.73 -7.73 15.56
C TRP A 65 -1.58 -8.65 15.96
N LYS A 66 -1.15 -8.56 17.20
CA LYS A 66 -0.35 -9.65 17.82
C LYS A 66 -1.26 -10.85 18.08
N ARG A 67 -0.89 -12.01 17.50
CA ARG A 67 -1.61 -13.27 17.67
C ARG A 67 -0.64 -14.38 18.09
N ASP A 68 -1.08 -15.30 18.98
CA ASP A 68 -0.21 -16.38 19.46
C ASP A 68 0.22 -17.35 18.34
N ASP A 69 -0.65 -17.55 17.34
CA ASP A 69 -0.38 -18.34 16.15
C ASP A 69 0.41 -17.60 15.05
N LEU A 70 0.78 -16.34 15.32
CA LEU A 70 1.49 -15.44 14.39
C LEU A 70 0.70 -15.17 13.10
N ARG A 71 -0.64 -15.25 13.09
CA ARG A 71 -1.46 -15.15 11.88
C ARG A 71 -1.08 -13.96 11.01
N ASP A 72 -1.10 -12.73 11.57
CA ASP A 72 -0.90 -11.50 10.79
C ASP A 72 0.55 -11.37 10.34
N ALA A 73 1.51 -11.64 11.23
CA ALA A 73 2.93 -11.65 10.87
C ALA A 73 3.23 -12.65 9.73
N LYS A 74 2.60 -13.85 9.75
CA LYS A 74 2.75 -14.85 8.67
C LYS A 74 2.11 -14.40 7.37
N ARG A 75 0.92 -13.80 7.38
CA ARG A 75 0.25 -13.26 6.18
C ARG A 75 1.08 -12.14 5.54
N ILE A 76 1.64 -11.23 6.35
CA ILE A 76 2.53 -10.18 5.88
C ILE A 76 3.83 -10.79 5.32
N HIS A 77 4.46 -11.70 6.05
CA HIS A 77 5.68 -12.40 5.62
C HIS A 77 5.46 -13.13 4.29
N GLU A 78 4.38 -13.88 4.14
CA GLU A 78 4.04 -14.61 2.90
C GLU A 78 3.81 -13.64 1.73
N THR A 79 3.09 -12.54 1.97
CA THR A 79 2.88 -11.50 0.95
C THR A 79 4.21 -10.87 0.52
N ALA A 80 5.07 -10.53 1.48
CA ALA A 80 6.37 -9.93 1.21
C ALA A 80 7.30 -10.90 0.46
N THR A 81 7.43 -12.13 0.92
CA THR A 81 8.42 -13.08 0.37
C THR A 81 7.93 -13.81 -0.86
N ARG A 82 6.76 -14.47 -0.78
CA ARG A 82 6.26 -15.32 -1.87
C ARG A 82 5.62 -14.50 -3.00
N LEU A 83 4.81 -13.48 -2.66
CA LEU A 83 4.07 -12.73 -3.68
C LEU A 83 4.88 -11.55 -4.24
N ALA A 84 5.62 -10.83 -3.40
CA ALA A 84 6.38 -9.67 -3.79
C ALA A 84 7.88 -9.96 -4.04
N GLY A 85 8.39 -11.14 -3.66
CA GLY A 85 9.79 -11.56 -3.88
C GLY A 85 10.80 -10.81 -3.02
N LEU A 86 10.37 -10.27 -1.87
CA LEU A 86 11.22 -9.49 -0.97
C LEU A 86 11.99 -10.41 -0.01
N THR A 87 13.19 -9.97 0.37
CA THR A 87 14.01 -10.64 1.41
C THR A 87 14.09 -9.81 2.69
N LYS A 88 13.56 -8.59 2.68
CA LYS A 88 13.49 -7.66 3.81
C LYS A 88 12.38 -6.64 3.58
N ILE A 89 11.97 -5.97 4.63
CA ILE A 89 11.18 -4.73 4.58
C ILE A 89 12.16 -3.56 4.74
N ASP A 90 12.23 -2.67 3.75
CA ASP A 90 13.16 -1.53 3.80
C ASP A 90 12.68 -0.46 4.77
N HIS A 91 11.39 -0.16 4.76
CA HIS A 91 10.74 0.87 5.56
C HIS A 91 9.47 0.32 6.20
N TYR A 92 9.29 0.55 7.48
CA TYR A 92 8.07 0.24 8.23
C TYR A 92 7.55 1.51 8.89
N VAL A 93 6.27 1.79 8.71
CA VAL A 93 5.57 2.90 9.37
C VAL A 93 4.54 2.33 10.31
N THR A 94 4.54 2.74 11.56
CA THR A 94 3.42 2.60 12.47
C THR A 94 2.58 3.87 12.33
N SER A 95 1.33 3.73 11.86
CA SER A 95 0.43 4.87 11.78
C SER A 95 0.14 5.43 13.17
N HIS A 96 -0.22 4.57 14.11
CA HIS A 96 -0.44 4.87 15.52
C HIS A 96 -0.31 3.60 16.37
N PHE A 97 -0.33 3.74 17.70
CA PHE A 97 0.02 2.65 18.61
C PHE A 97 -1.19 1.89 19.18
N HIS A 98 -2.22 1.65 18.35
CA HIS A 98 -3.26 0.66 18.67
C HIS A 98 -2.85 -0.74 18.21
N THR A 99 -3.32 -1.74 18.96
CA THR A 99 -2.88 -3.13 18.83
C THR A 99 -3.14 -3.75 17.45
N ASP A 100 -4.13 -3.28 16.73
CA ASP A 100 -4.52 -3.73 15.40
C ASP A 100 -3.72 -3.07 14.25
N HIS A 101 -2.79 -2.17 14.60
CA HIS A 101 -1.88 -1.51 13.67
C HIS A 101 -0.43 -1.94 13.86
N PHE A 102 0.11 -1.87 15.08
CA PHE A 102 1.51 -2.23 15.32
C PHE A 102 1.70 -3.56 16.06
N GLY A 103 0.60 -4.27 16.35
CA GLY A 103 0.60 -5.41 17.26
C GLY A 103 1.54 -6.54 16.86
N SER A 104 1.61 -6.88 15.57
CA SER A 104 2.42 -8.02 15.13
C SER A 104 3.85 -7.66 14.75
N ILE A 105 4.29 -6.40 14.80
CA ILE A 105 5.62 -6.00 14.29
C ILE A 105 6.77 -6.74 14.98
N SER A 106 6.69 -6.94 16.30
CA SER A 106 7.71 -7.68 17.03
C SER A 106 7.78 -9.16 16.60
N GLN A 107 6.66 -9.74 16.19
CA GLN A 107 6.58 -11.09 15.63
C GLN A 107 7.10 -11.13 14.18
N LEU A 108 6.74 -10.12 13.38
CA LEU A 108 7.14 -10.00 11.98
C LEU A 108 8.68 -9.87 11.83
N VAL A 109 9.33 -9.08 12.69
CA VAL A 109 10.79 -8.94 12.69
C VAL A 109 11.52 -10.27 12.92
N GLY A 110 10.88 -11.22 13.62
CA GLY A 110 11.38 -12.59 13.77
C GLY A 110 11.28 -13.45 12.49
N LEU A 111 10.49 -13.04 11.51
CA LEU A 111 10.28 -13.76 10.24
C LEU A 111 11.01 -13.13 9.06
N ILE A 112 11.09 -11.79 9.03
CA ILE A 112 11.73 -11.03 7.95
C ILE A 112 12.41 -9.79 8.52
N PRO A 113 13.65 -9.44 8.09
CA PRO A 113 14.33 -8.23 8.57
C PRO A 113 13.60 -6.95 8.20
N VAL A 114 13.57 -5.99 9.14
CA VAL A 114 13.06 -4.62 8.91
C VAL A 114 14.21 -3.63 9.10
N SER A 115 14.44 -2.76 8.10
CA SER A 115 15.63 -1.91 8.05
C SER A 115 15.44 -0.58 8.76
N LYS A 116 14.27 0.09 8.59
CA LYS A 116 13.95 1.39 9.19
C LYS A 116 12.54 1.41 9.72
N PHE A 117 12.33 2.14 10.80
CA PHE A 117 11.04 2.31 11.47
C PHE A 117 10.68 3.78 11.53
N TYR A 118 9.39 4.09 11.34
CA TYR A 118 8.84 5.43 11.41
C TYR A 118 7.56 5.43 12.23
N ASP A 119 7.33 6.51 12.98
CA ASP A 119 6.11 6.72 13.76
C ASP A 119 5.93 8.21 14.11
N HIS A 120 4.85 8.58 14.80
CA HIS A 120 4.55 9.95 15.21
C HIS A 120 5.24 10.39 16.51
N ALA A 121 6.05 9.56 17.15
CA ALA A 121 6.52 9.64 18.52
C ALA A 121 5.40 9.54 19.57
N LEU A 122 5.54 8.60 20.48
CA LEU A 122 4.62 8.54 21.60
C LEU A 122 4.96 9.62 22.61
N MET A 123 4.10 10.62 22.77
CA MET A 123 4.16 11.57 23.87
C MET A 123 3.65 10.90 25.14
N GLN A 124 4.30 11.11 26.27
CA GLN A 124 3.90 10.49 27.56
C GLN A 124 2.44 10.80 28.00
N GLU A 125 1.86 11.82 27.40
CA GLU A 125 0.48 12.28 27.68
C GLU A 125 -0.58 11.56 26.85
N SER A 126 -0.21 10.71 25.87
CA SER A 126 -1.18 9.91 25.13
C SER A 126 -1.76 8.83 26.04
N GLN A 127 -3.08 8.89 26.27
CA GLN A 127 -3.71 8.02 27.26
C GLN A 127 -4.17 6.66 26.71
N GLU A 128 -4.34 6.52 25.39
CA GLU A 128 -4.91 5.33 24.76
C GLU A 128 -4.00 4.75 23.68
N TYR A 129 -2.95 4.07 24.08
CA TYR A 129 -2.12 3.23 23.25
C TYR A 129 -1.90 1.88 23.94
N ASP A 130 -1.46 0.86 23.20
CA ASP A 130 -1.18 -0.44 23.81
C ASP A 130 0.13 -0.42 24.59
N LYS A 131 0.00 -0.13 25.90
CA LYS A 131 1.13 -0.05 26.85
C LYS A 131 1.88 -1.38 27.02
N LYS A 132 1.28 -2.51 26.68
CA LYS A 132 1.91 -3.83 26.83
C LYS A 132 2.79 -4.16 25.61
N LEU A 133 2.39 -3.73 24.42
CA LEU A 133 3.12 -4.02 23.17
C LEU A 133 4.18 -2.96 22.84
N TYR A 134 4.04 -1.74 23.34
CA TYR A 134 4.94 -0.64 23.03
C TYR A 134 6.41 -0.91 23.41
N PRO A 135 6.75 -1.53 24.57
CA PRO A 135 8.14 -1.91 24.87
C PRO A 135 8.75 -2.90 23.86
N ASP A 136 7.94 -3.84 23.34
CA ASP A 136 8.39 -4.77 22.29
C ASP A 136 8.71 -4.03 21.01
N TYR A 137 7.88 -3.05 20.62
CA TYR A 137 8.11 -2.16 19.48
C TYR A 137 9.42 -1.38 19.63
N LEU A 138 9.63 -0.73 20.78
CA LEU A 138 10.87 0.02 21.04
C LEU A 138 12.11 -0.86 20.91
N LYS A 139 12.05 -2.09 21.42
CA LYS A 139 13.16 -3.04 21.35
C LYS A 139 13.51 -3.42 19.92
N VAL A 140 12.52 -3.72 19.06
CA VAL A 140 12.79 -4.15 17.67
C VAL A 140 13.14 -2.98 16.75
N SER A 141 12.80 -1.74 17.13
CA SER A 141 13.09 -0.51 16.39
C SER A 141 14.35 0.23 16.88
N GLU A 142 15.01 -0.28 17.93
CA GLU A 142 16.19 0.35 18.53
C GLU A 142 17.28 0.66 17.50
N GLY A 143 17.76 1.90 17.50
CA GLY A 143 18.79 2.38 16.56
C GLY A 143 18.34 2.54 15.10
N LYS A 144 17.06 2.22 14.78
CA LYS A 144 16.52 2.27 13.41
C LYS A 144 15.28 3.16 13.29
N ARG A 145 14.83 3.75 14.39
CA ARG A 145 13.60 4.50 14.50
C ARG A 145 13.80 5.97 14.15
N GLN A 146 12.86 6.54 13.41
CA GLN A 146 12.76 7.96 13.09
C GLN A 146 11.32 8.43 13.30
N VAL A 147 11.16 9.59 13.94
CA VAL A 147 9.88 10.26 14.10
C VAL A 147 9.56 11.01 12.82
N LEU A 148 8.36 10.81 12.28
CA LEU A 148 7.82 11.56 11.15
C LEU A 148 7.03 12.77 11.64
N LYS A 149 7.16 13.87 10.91
CA LYS A 149 6.37 15.08 11.06
C LYS A 149 5.67 15.40 9.74
N ALA A 150 4.56 16.11 9.81
CA ALA A 150 3.91 16.60 8.61
C ALA A 150 4.89 17.40 7.73
N GLY A 151 4.98 17.04 6.45
CA GLY A 151 5.95 17.56 5.49
C GLY A 151 7.20 16.71 5.28
N ASP A 152 7.52 15.78 6.18
CA ASP A 152 8.64 14.86 5.99
C ASP A 152 8.37 13.88 4.85
N THR A 153 9.44 13.35 4.25
CA THR A 153 9.36 12.34 3.18
C THR A 153 10.10 11.08 3.59
N ILE A 154 9.55 9.93 3.19
CA ILE A 154 10.27 8.65 3.30
C ILE A 154 11.12 8.48 2.06
N PRO A 155 12.46 8.35 2.21
CA PRO A 155 13.39 8.32 1.07
C PRO A 155 13.38 6.95 0.40
N LEU A 156 12.55 6.78 -0.63
CA LEU A 156 12.55 5.62 -1.50
C LEU A 156 13.35 5.90 -2.78
N LYS A 157 13.95 4.85 -3.35
CA LYS A 157 14.62 4.96 -4.66
C LYS A 157 13.61 5.29 -5.74
N THR A 158 13.90 6.33 -6.49
CA THR A 158 13.09 6.73 -7.64
C THR A 158 13.70 6.18 -8.93
N GLY A 159 12.87 5.95 -9.95
CA GLY A 159 13.29 5.57 -11.30
C GLY A 159 13.05 6.70 -12.30
N LYS A 160 12.70 6.32 -13.53
CA LYS A 160 12.33 7.29 -14.58
C LYS A 160 11.04 8.04 -14.24
N ILE A 161 10.10 7.37 -13.59
CA ILE A 161 8.88 7.97 -13.09
C ILE A 161 9.13 8.36 -11.63
N PRO A 162 8.87 9.63 -11.24
CA PRO A 162 9.02 10.06 -9.86
C PRO A 162 8.12 9.27 -8.92
N LEU A 163 8.69 8.83 -7.80
CA LEU A 163 7.97 8.25 -6.68
C LEU A 163 8.25 9.11 -5.45
N LYS A 164 7.20 9.53 -4.77
CA LYS A 164 7.29 10.34 -3.56
C LYS A 164 6.35 9.77 -2.50
N VAL A 165 6.82 9.69 -1.27
CA VAL A 165 6.01 9.39 -0.09
C VAL A 165 6.16 10.56 0.86
N ILE A 166 5.08 11.29 1.10
CA ILE A 166 5.06 12.45 1.99
C ILE A 166 4.13 12.19 3.17
N CYS A 167 4.58 12.53 4.36
CA CYS A 167 3.77 12.56 5.56
C CYS A 167 2.89 13.81 5.53
N VAL A 168 1.57 13.64 5.42
CA VAL A 168 0.62 14.75 5.34
C VAL A 168 0.04 15.12 6.71
N VAL A 169 0.09 14.21 7.66
CA VAL A 169 -0.33 14.41 9.05
C VAL A 169 0.46 13.51 9.97
N SER A 170 0.80 13.99 11.17
CA SER A 170 1.46 13.23 12.23
C SER A 170 1.28 13.97 13.55
N ASP A 171 1.03 13.23 14.65
CA ASP A 171 0.82 13.79 16.00
C ASP A 171 -0.25 14.89 16.01
N GLY A 172 -1.34 14.69 15.27
CA GLY A 172 -2.46 15.63 15.16
C GLY A 172 -2.14 16.92 14.39
N ARG A 173 -0.97 17.03 13.78
CA ARG A 173 -0.53 18.20 13.00
C ARG A 173 -0.56 17.89 11.52
N THR A 174 -1.27 18.72 10.78
CA THR A 174 -1.43 18.57 9.33
C THR A 174 -0.37 19.37 8.57
N ILE A 175 -0.08 18.96 7.34
CA ILE A 175 0.75 19.75 6.43
C ILE A 175 0.00 21.04 6.05
N GLY A 176 0.71 22.17 6.09
CA GLY A 176 0.12 23.48 5.82
C GLY A 176 0.20 23.95 4.36
N ALA A 177 0.78 23.13 3.47
CA ALA A 177 0.99 23.50 2.07
C ALA A 177 0.37 22.45 1.12
N PRO A 178 -0.15 22.85 -0.04
CA PRO A 178 -0.64 21.93 -1.07
C PRO A 178 0.43 20.93 -1.53
N VAL A 179 0.08 19.66 -1.63
CA VAL A 179 1.00 18.58 -2.01
C VAL A 179 0.48 17.68 -3.13
N GLY A 180 -0.84 17.58 -3.29
CA GLY A 180 -1.47 16.72 -4.28
C GLY A 180 -1.95 17.46 -5.52
N VAL A 181 -2.25 16.70 -6.56
CA VAL A 181 -2.77 17.23 -7.83
C VAL A 181 -4.19 17.78 -7.65
N GLY A 182 -4.46 19.00 -8.12
CA GLY A 182 -5.76 19.65 -7.98
C GLY A 182 -6.06 20.17 -6.57
N ALA A 183 -5.03 20.35 -5.73
CA ALA A 183 -5.17 21.03 -4.45
C ALA A 183 -5.69 22.46 -4.63
N GLY A 184 -6.48 22.94 -3.66
CA GLY A 184 -7.05 24.31 -3.68
C GLY A 184 -8.34 24.42 -2.89
N VAL A 185 -9.08 25.50 -3.11
CA VAL A 185 -10.31 25.83 -2.38
C VAL A 185 -11.30 24.65 -2.36
N ASN A 186 -11.74 24.28 -1.16
CA ASN A 186 -12.70 23.20 -0.97
C ASN A 186 -14.12 23.75 -0.76
N PRO A 187 -15.03 23.61 -1.73
CA PRO A 187 -16.38 24.14 -1.64
C PRO A 187 -17.25 23.46 -0.58
N TYR A 188 -16.84 22.26 -0.11
CA TYR A 188 -17.59 21.46 0.87
C TYR A 188 -17.37 21.91 2.32
N CYS A 189 -16.39 22.78 2.60
CA CYS A 189 -16.08 23.23 3.98
C CYS A 189 -17.25 23.96 4.64
N LYS A 190 -18.12 24.62 3.87
CA LYS A 190 -19.32 25.29 4.38
C LYS A 190 -20.35 24.34 4.98
N ASP A 191 -20.32 23.05 4.59
CA ASP A 191 -21.25 22.02 5.04
C ASP A 191 -20.62 21.15 6.13
N ALA A 192 -19.46 21.55 6.65
CA ALA A 192 -18.72 20.79 7.65
C ALA A 192 -19.43 20.78 9.00
N SER A 193 -19.53 19.62 9.61
CA SER A 193 -19.88 19.46 11.02
C SER A 193 -18.66 18.94 11.77
N MET A 194 -18.39 19.50 12.96
CA MET A 194 -17.32 19.02 13.83
C MET A 194 -17.88 18.02 14.83
N GLN A 195 -17.06 17.06 15.22
CA GLN A 195 -17.36 16.12 16.30
C GLN A 195 -16.63 16.53 17.59
N ALA A 196 -16.88 15.81 18.69
CA ALA A 196 -16.09 15.97 19.90
C ALA A 196 -14.60 15.69 19.58
N GLU A 197 -13.71 16.39 20.27
CA GLU A 197 -12.27 16.16 20.12
C GLU A 197 -11.92 14.73 20.54
N ASP A 198 -11.28 13.99 19.64
CA ASP A 198 -10.72 12.69 19.94
C ASP A 198 -9.33 12.88 20.57
N LYS A 199 -9.14 12.30 21.77
CA LYS A 199 -7.87 12.35 22.50
C LYS A 199 -7.09 11.04 22.45
N SER A 200 -7.61 10.04 21.74
CA SER A 200 -6.95 8.75 21.54
C SER A 200 -5.74 8.89 20.61
N ASP A 201 -4.98 7.83 20.50
CA ASP A 201 -3.84 7.77 19.59
C ASP A 201 -4.26 7.80 18.11
N ASN A 202 -5.52 7.50 17.79
CA ASN A 202 -6.07 7.66 16.44
C ASN A 202 -5.89 9.07 15.89
N ALA A 203 -6.17 10.10 16.71
CA ALA A 203 -6.01 11.50 16.31
C ALA A 203 -4.55 11.89 15.99
N LYS A 204 -3.59 11.03 16.34
CA LYS A 204 -2.15 11.23 16.12
C LYS A 204 -1.61 10.43 14.93
N SER A 205 -2.45 9.68 14.24
CA SER A 205 -2.06 8.84 13.12
C SER A 205 -1.12 9.55 12.15
N VAL A 206 -0.07 8.83 11.72
CA VAL A 206 0.74 9.20 10.56
C VAL A 206 -0.09 8.93 9.32
N GLY A 207 -0.37 9.96 8.55
CA GLY A 207 -1.01 9.83 7.24
C GLY A 207 -0.01 10.10 6.12
N LEU A 208 -0.08 9.30 5.07
CA LEU A 208 0.84 9.32 3.93
C LEU A 208 0.08 9.58 2.63
N LEU A 209 0.64 10.46 1.79
CA LEU A 209 0.30 10.57 0.38
C LEU A 209 1.46 10.00 -0.44
N ILE A 210 1.15 9.00 -1.29
CA ILE A 210 2.10 8.31 -2.13
C ILE A 210 1.80 8.66 -3.59
N SER A 211 2.75 9.32 -4.26
CA SER A 211 2.65 9.75 -5.65
C SER A 211 3.58 8.93 -6.54
N TYR A 212 3.07 8.37 -7.65
CA TYR A 212 3.86 7.67 -8.66
C TYR A 212 3.42 8.09 -10.08
N GLY A 213 4.14 8.99 -10.69
CA GLY A 213 3.70 9.66 -11.92
C GLY A 213 2.42 10.46 -11.66
N ASN A 214 1.33 10.10 -12.35
CA ASN A 214 0.01 10.70 -12.11
C ASN A 214 -0.79 9.99 -11.01
N PHE A 215 -0.37 8.81 -10.58
CA PHE A 215 -1.10 8.03 -9.59
C PHE A 215 -0.89 8.57 -8.19
N GLU A 216 -1.99 8.79 -7.46
CA GLU A 216 -2.03 9.25 -6.08
C GLU A 216 -2.75 8.25 -5.18
N PHE A 217 -2.07 7.80 -4.11
CA PHE A 217 -2.64 6.92 -3.08
C PHE A 217 -2.58 7.59 -1.72
N LEU A 218 -3.73 7.65 -1.03
CA LEU A 218 -3.87 8.25 0.30
C LEU A 218 -4.16 7.16 1.34
N ASP A 219 -3.32 7.13 2.39
CA ASP A 219 -3.46 6.32 3.60
C ASP A 219 -3.34 7.24 4.82
N LEU A 220 -4.41 7.36 5.61
CA LEU A 220 -4.47 8.22 6.79
C LEU A 220 -4.49 7.44 8.11
N GLY A 221 -4.27 6.12 8.07
CA GLY A 221 -4.41 5.26 9.24
C GLY A 221 -5.81 5.38 9.84
N ASP A 222 -5.88 5.60 11.16
CA ASP A 222 -7.16 5.77 11.86
C ASP A 222 -7.44 7.24 12.23
N LEU A 223 -6.94 8.17 11.41
CA LEU A 223 -7.11 9.59 11.63
C LEU A 223 -8.58 9.95 11.90
N THR A 224 -8.81 10.92 12.79
CA THR A 224 -10.16 11.22 13.27
C THR A 224 -10.77 12.43 12.58
N TRP A 225 -12.10 12.50 12.62
CA TRP A 225 -12.97 13.42 11.92
C TRP A 225 -12.49 14.88 11.87
N ASN A 226 -12.10 15.44 13.02
CA ASN A 226 -11.71 16.85 13.09
C ASN A 226 -10.33 17.11 12.47
N ILE A 227 -9.41 16.16 12.55
CA ILE A 227 -8.10 16.29 11.93
C ILE A 227 -8.20 16.06 10.41
N GLU A 228 -9.05 15.13 9.96
CA GLU A 228 -9.38 14.97 8.54
C GLU A 228 -9.92 16.27 7.93
N HIS A 229 -10.80 16.99 8.68
CA HIS A 229 -11.29 18.30 8.25
C HIS A 229 -10.16 19.33 8.06
N GLN A 230 -9.16 19.35 8.96
CA GLN A 230 -8.03 20.29 8.86
C GLN A 230 -7.16 20.06 7.62
N LEU A 231 -7.11 18.82 7.08
CA LEU A 231 -6.38 18.52 5.84
C LEU A 231 -7.02 19.10 4.58
N VAL A 232 -8.29 19.45 4.66
CA VAL A 232 -9.05 19.83 3.46
C VAL A 232 -9.83 21.15 3.60
N CYS A 233 -9.74 21.82 4.74
CA CYS A 233 -10.44 23.09 4.96
C CYS A 233 -9.53 24.16 5.56
N PRO A 234 -9.62 25.42 5.04
CA PRO A 234 -10.47 25.89 3.95
C PRO A 234 -10.05 25.38 2.57
N ASP A 235 -8.80 24.96 2.41
CA ASP A 235 -8.25 24.47 1.17
C ASP A 235 -7.94 22.97 1.28
N ASN A 236 -8.27 22.21 0.25
CA ASN A 236 -7.84 20.82 0.12
C ASN A 236 -6.35 20.80 -0.23
N VAL A 237 -5.48 20.49 0.73
CA VAL A 237 -4.03 20.40 0.51
C VAL A 237 -3.60 19.07 -0.11
N LEU A 238 -4.47 18.04 -0.06
CA LEU A 238 -4.19 16.67 -0.55
C LEU A 238 -4.43 16.54 -2.05
N GLY A 239 -5.27 17.41 -2.64
CA GLY A 239 -5.72 17.25 -4.02
C GLY A 239 -6.69 16.08 -4.21
N ARG A 240 -6.77 15.56 -5.44
CA ARG A 240 -7.53 14.37 -5.81
C ARG A 240 -6.67 13.14 -5.65
N VAL A 241 -7.30 11.98 -5.43
CA VAL A 241 -6.58 10.72 -5.31
C VAL A 241 -7.21 9.63 -6.17
N ASP A 242 -6.39 8.78 -6.76
CA ASP A 242 -6.84 7.62 -7.52
C ASP A 242 -7.30 6.49 -6.60
N LEU A 243 -6.55 6.28 -5.52
CA LEU A 243 -6.77 5.21 -4.55
C LEU A 243 -6.83 5.78 -3.13
N TYR A 244 -7.84 5.39 -2.39
CA TYR A 244 -8.02 5.80 -0.99
C TYR A 244 -8.18 4.58 -0.09
N MET A 245 -7.25 4.40 0.86
CA MET A 245 -7.51 3.49 1.98
C MET A 245 -8.49 4.18 2.92
N VAL A 246 -9.68 3.59 3.05
CA VAL A 246 -10.77 4.17 3.86
C VAL A 246 -10.31 4.30 5.29
N THR A 247 -10.25 5.52 5.78
CA THR A 247 -9.73 5.85 7.11
C THR A 247 -10.47 5.06 8.18
N HIS A 248 -9.72 4.58 9.19
CA HIS A 248 -10.23 3.93 10.38
C HIS A 248 -11.14 2.73 10.07
N HIS A 249 -10.73 1.90 9.11
CA HIS A 249 -11.46 0.70 8.69
C HIS A 249 -12.91 0.96 8.27
N GLY A 250 -13.29 2.23 8.02
CA GLY A 250 -14.67 2.63 7.71
C GLY A 250 -15.55 2.83 8.93
N MET A 251 -14.99 3.20 10.09
CA MET A 251 -15.76 3.63 11.26
C MET A 251 -16.35 5.03 11.03
N ASN A 252 -17.51 5.30 11.67
CA ASN A 252 -18.25 6.55 11.52
C ASN A 252 -17.72 7.74 12.34
N ILE A 253 -16.64 7.56 13.08
CA ILE A 253 -15.88 8.62 13.77
C ILE A 253 -14.72 9.14 12.93
N SER A 254 -14.60 8.63 11.72
CA SER A 254 -13.65 9.02 10.68
C SER A 254 -14.35 9.03 9.31
N SER A 255 -13.62 9.19 8.23
CA SER A 255 -14.16 9.34 6.87
C SER A 255 -15.10 10.54 6.79
N ASN A 256 -14.62 11.71 7.25
CA ASN A 256 -15.37 12.97 7.21
C ASN A 256 -15.87 13.25 5.79
N PRO A 257 -17.19 13.47 5.58
CA PRO A 257 -17.74 13.71 4.25
C PRO A 257 -17.07 14.86 3.48
N VAL A 258 -16.55 15.85 4.20
CA VAL A 258 -15.83 16.98 3.59
C VAL A 258 -14.49 16.53 3.02
N LEU A 259 -13.75 15.66 3.75
CA LEU A 259 -12.54 15.03 3.24
C LEU A 259 -12.85 14.19 2.00
N VAL A 260 -13.76 13.22 2.14
CA VAL A 260 -14.01 12.21 1.11
C VAL A 260 -14.53 12.83 -0.19
N LYS A 261 -15.37 13.89 -0.09
CA LYS A 261 -15.83 14.67 -1.25
C LYS A 261 -14.72 15.52 -1.85
N ALA A 262 -13.77 16.03 -1.06
CA ALA A 262 -12.68 16.87 -1.54
C ALA A 262 -11.62 16.07 -2.29
N ILE A 263 -11.25 14.88 -1.80
CA ILE A 263 -10.24 14.04 -2.43
C ILE A 263 -10.76 13.25 -3.64
N GLN A 264 -12.08 13.13 -3.82
CA GLN A 264 -12.74 12.54 -4.99
C GLN A 264 -12.12 11.20 -5.47
N PRO A 265 -12.02 10.18 -4.62
CA PRO A 265 -11.30 8.97 -4.97
C PRO A 265 -11.96 8.23 -6.15
N THR A 266 -11.13 7.67 -7.04
CA THR A 266 -11.60 6.78 -8.13
C THR A 266 -11.89 5.39 -7.60
N VAL A 267 -11.04 4.90 -6.68
CA VAL A 267 -11.20 3.60 -6.01
C VAL A 267 -10.98 3.77 -4.51
N SER A 268 -11.80 3.12 -3.71
CA SER A 268 -11.59 3.00 -2.26
C SER A 268 -11.37 1.56 -1.86
N ILE A 269 -10.52 1.33 -0.85
CA ILE A 269 -10.29 0.02 -0.24
C ILE A 269 -10.46 0.15 1.26
N MET A 270 -11.36 -0.65 1.83
CA MET A 270 -11.69 -0.64 3.24
C MET A 270 -11.09 -1.88 3.92
N CYS A 271 -10.17 -1.65 4.86
CA CYS A 271 -9.49 -2.71 5.62
C CYS A 271 -10.28 -3.09 6.89
N ASN A 272 -11.56 -3.42 6.73
CA ASN A 272 -12.45 -3.83 7.82
C ASN A 272 -12.32 -5.32 8.15
N GLY A 273 -12.82 -5.73 9.33
CA GLY A 273 -13.05 -7.12 9.70
C GLY A 273 -14.50 -7.53 9.50
N ALA A 274 -14.79 -8.84 9.63
CA ALA A 274 -16.15 -9.37 9.51
C ALA A 274 -17.11 -8.81 10.59
N ARG A 275 -16.58 -8.50 11.79
CA ARG A 275 -17.31 -7.92 12.93
C ARG A 275 -16.64 -6.65 13.46
N LYS A 276 -15.78 -6.03 12.71
CA LYS A 276 -15.12 -4.77 13.09
C LYS A 276 -15.18 -3.78 11.96
N ALA A 277 -15.75 -2.60 12.25
CA ALA A 277 -15.83 -1.47 11.32
C ALA A 277 -16.66 -1.76 10.05
N GLY A 278 -16.40 -1.10 8.93
CA GLY A 278 -17.24 -1.25 7.75
C GLY A 278 -18.66 -0.73 7.95
N PHE A 279 -18.81 0.44 8.60
CA PHE A 279 -20.10 1.00 8.97
C PHE A 279 -20.94 1.35 7.73
N PRO A 280 -22.28 1.10 7.77
CA PRO A 280 -23.20 1.42 6.68
C PRO A 280 -23.14 2.87 6.22
N GLN A 281 -22.95 3.82 7.15
CA GLN A 281 -22.85 5.25 6.85
C GLN A 281 -21.64 5.56 5.97
N THR A 282 -20.49 4.95 6.26
CA THR A 282 -19.27 5.11 5.45
C THR A 282 -19.43 4.48 4.07
N VAL A 283 -20.02 3.29 4.00
CA VAL A 283 -20.32 2.63 2.71
C VAL A 283 -21.29 3.48 1.87
N ALA A 284 -22.34 4.02 2.49
CA ALA A 284 -23.30 4.88 1.80
C ALA A 284 -22.66 6.19 1.30
N LEU A 285 -21.79 6.80 2.11
CA LEU A 285 -21.03 7.99 1.71
C LEU A 285 -20.16 7.69 0.48
N LEU A 286 -19.39 6.62 0.51
CA LEU A 286 -18.54 6.21 -0.62
C LEU A 286 -19.38 5.98 -1.88
N LYS A 287 -20.46 5.20 -1.79
CA LYS A 287 -21.37 4.95 -2.91
C LYS A 287 -22.02 6.22 -3.48
N SER A 288 -22.13 7.29 -2.70
CA SER A 288 -22.72 8.57 -3.15
C SER A 288 -21.76 9.45 -3.98
N LEU A 289 -20.47 9.10 -4.06
CA LEU A 289 -19.47 9.92 -4.76
C LEU A 289 -19.55 9.70 -6.28
N PRO A 290 -19.71 10.77 -7.09
CA PRO A 290 -19.70 10.64 -8.54
C PRO A 290 -18.36 10.16 -9.12
N SER A 291 -17.25 10.44 -8.42
CA SER A 291 -15.91 10.03 -8.82
C SER A 291 -15.66 8.54 -8.63
N LEU A 292 -16.30 7.91 -7.64
CA LEU A 292 -16.00 6.54 -7.25
C LEU A 292 -16.46 5.53 -8.31
N LYS A 293 -15.55 4.70 -8.79
CA LYS A 293 -15.82 3.63 -9.76
C LYS A 293 -15.90 2.25 -9.10
N ALA A 294 -15.19 2.05 -7.98
CA ALA A 294 -15.23 0.81 -7.21
C ALA A 294 -14.91 1.06 -5.74
N ALA A 295 -15.70 0.44 -4.86
CA ALA A 295 -15.46 0.40 -3.42
C ALA A 295 -15.19 -1.05 -3.01
N TYR A 296 -13.96 -1.36 -2.66
CA TYR A 296 -13.56 -2.68 -2.19
C TYR A 296 -13.62 -2.76 -0.67
N GLN A 297 -13.94 -3.96 -0.14
CA GLN A 297 -13.84 -4.29 1.28
C GLN A 297 -12.99 -5.55 1.47
N LEU A 298 -12.17 -5.60 2.52
CA LEU A 298 -11.50 -6.86 2.89
C LEU A 298 -12.51 -7.88 3.41
N HIS A 299 -13.50 -7.47 4.18
CA HIS A 299 -14.55 -8.34 4.68
C HIS A 299 -15.94 -7.77 4.46
N ARG A 300 -16.91 -8.66 4.24
CA ARG A 300 -18.31 -8.33 4.48
C ARG A 300 -18.49 -8.04 5.98
N ASN A 301 -19.09 -6.91 6.34
CA ASN A 301 -19.57 -6.74 7.71
C ASN A 301 -20.82 -7.63 7.88
N VAL A 302 -20.70 -8.67 8.72
CA VAL A 302 -21.77 -9.68 8.94
C VAL A 302 -22.83 -9.21 9.94
N GLU A 303 -22.60 -8.09 10.62
CA GLU A 303 -23.53 -7.47 11.58
C GLU A 303 -24.53 -6.52 10.90
N THR A 304 -24.36 -6.31 9.58
CA THR A 304 -25.23 -5.47 8.77
C THR A 304 -25.81 -6.27 7.61
N SER A 305 -26.83 -5.72 6.95
CA SER A 305 -27.41 -6.34 5.77
C SER A 305 -26.42 -6.38 4.60
N GLU A 306 -26.63 -7.27 3.63
CA GLU A 306 -25.79 -7.34 2.43
C GLU A 306 -25.81 -6.01 1.62
N ALA A 307 -26.93 -5.32 1.58
CA ALA A 307 -27.11 -4.05 0.86
C ALA A 307 -26.31 -2.90 1.50
N GLU A 308 -26.01 -2.98 2.79
CA GLU A 308 -25.23 -2.01 3.54
C GLU A 308 -23.71 -2.22 3.40
N ASN A 309 -23.30 -3.31 2.76
CA ASN A 309 -21.92 -3.54 2.32
C ASN A 309 -21.71 -3.04 0.88
N THR A 310 -20.48 -3.11 0.38
CA THR A 310 -20.21 -2.91 -1.05
C THR A 310 -20.70 -4.12 -1.86
N ASP A 311 -20.59 -4.05 -3.19
CA ASP A 311 -21.00 -5.18 -4.04
C ASP A 311 -20.18 -6.44 -3.69
N LYS A 312 -20.87 -7.59 -3.64
CA LYS A 312 -20.26 -8.89 -3.30
C LYS A 312 -19.00 -9.20 -4.11
N ALA A 313 -18.97 -8.81 -5.38
CA ALA A 313 -17.82 -9.03 -6.26
C ALA A 313 -16.58 -8.19 -5.89
N LEU A 314 -16.75 -7.17 -5.02
CA LEU A 314 -15.70 -6.28 -4.54
C LEU A 314 -15.30 -6.56 -3.08
N ILE A 315 -15.80 -7.64 -2.48
CA ILE A 315 -15.47 -8.06 -1.12
C ILE A 315 -14.54 -9.26 -1.18
N ALA A 316 -13.36 -9.13 -0.56
CA ALA A 316 -12.32 -10.15 -0.63
C ALA A 316 -12.67 -11.41 0.18
N ASN A 317 -13.19 -11.25 1.38
CA ASN A 317 -13.59 -12.34 2.27
C ASN A 317 -15.07 -12.19 2.59
N TRP A 318 -15.91 -12.91 1.84
CA TRP A 318 -17.35 -12.83 1.97
C TRP A 318 -17.89 -13.56 3.19
N ASP A 319 -17.37 -14.75 3.44
CA ASP A 319 -17.76 -15.58 4.56
C ASP A 319 -16.98 -15.18 5.81
N GLU A 320 -17.61 -15.33 6.97
CA GLU A 320 -16.95 -15.04 8.25
C GLU A 320 -15.72 -15.95 8.50
N SER A 321 -15.76 -17.19 7.99
CA SER A 321 -14.62 -18.09 7.97
C SER A 321 -13.58 -17.61 6.94
N CYS A 322 -12.73 -16.72 7.39
CA CYS A 322 -11.78 -15.98 6.55
C CYS A 322 -10.72 -16.87 5.90
N GLN A 323 -10.50 -16.69 4.60
CA GLN A 323 -9.42 -17.32 3.83
C GLN A 323 -8.17 -16.44 3.70
N GLY A 324 -8.15 -15.26 4.31
CA GLY A 324 -7.03 -14.33 4.25
C GLY A 324 -6.80 -13.73 2.85
N GLN A 325 -7.86 -13.54 2.06
CA GLN A 325 -7.74 -12.95 0.73
C GLN A 325 -7.37 -11.48 0.85
N PHE A 326 -6.27 -11.09 0.22
CA PHE A 326 -5.83 -9.71 0.12
C PHE A 326 -6.46 -8.99 -1.08
N ILE A 327 -6.35 -7.66 -1.10
CA ILE A 327 -6.63 -6.85 -2.28
C ILE A 327 -5.30 -6.28 -2.79
N LYS A 328 -5.07 -6.32 -4.10
CA LYS A 328 -3.85 -5.78 -4.70
C LYS A 328 -4.18 -4.72 -5.74
N ALA A 329 -3.59 -3.54 -5.59
CA ALA A 329 -3.48 -2.54 -6.65
C ALA A 329 -2.11 -2.64 -7.33
N SER A 330 -2.08 -2.55 -8.67
CA SER A 330 -0.85 -2.57 -9.45
C SER A 330 -0.86 -1.41 -10.43
N VAL A 331 0.01 -0.44 -10.22
CA VAL A 331 0.14 0.75 -11.07
C VAL A 331 1.07 0.42 -12.24
N ALA A 332 0.66 0.79 -13.45
CA ALA A 332 1.46 0.57 -14.64
C ALA A 332 2.81 1.30 -14.56
N PRO A 333 3.86 0.80 -15.25
CA PRO A 333 5.21 1.38 -15.19
C PRO A 333 5.30 2.84 -15.63
N ASN A 334 4.30 3.36 -16.34
CA ASN A 334 4.23 4.75 -16.78
C ASN A 334 3.39 5.66 -15.84
N GLY A 335 2.82 5.10 -14.76
CA GLY A 335 2.00 5.84 -13.81
C GLY A 335 0.65 6.35 -14.34
N LYS A 336 0.18 5.88 -15.52
CA LYS A 336 -1.04 6.40 -16.17
C LYS A 336 -2.28 5.55 -16.02
N SER A 337 -2.15 4.34 -15.48
CA SER A 337 -3.25 3.44 -15.19
C SER A 337 -2.87 2.49 -14.07
N TYR A 338 -3.87 1.89 -13.46
CA TYR A 338 -3.67 0.85 -12.46
C TYR A 338 -4.77 -0.20 -12.54
N THR A 339 -4.51 -1.34 -11.96
CA THR A 339 -5.49 -2.42 -11.83
C THR A 339 -5.69 -2.77 -10.37
N VAL A 340 -6.90 -3.18 -10.02
CA VAL A 340 -7.20 -3.72 -8.68
C VAL A 340 -7.78 -5.12 -8.84
N ARG A 341 -7.33 -6.05 -7.99
CA ARG A 341 -7.83 -7.43 -7.94
C ARG A 341 -7.88 -7.98 -6.52
N ILE A 342 -8.73 -8.95 -6.31
CA ILE A 342 -8.85 -9.70 -5.06
C ILE A 342 -8.04 -10.98 -5.18
N GLY A 343 -7.16 -11.23 -4.20
CA GLY A 343 -6.33 -12.44 -4.15
C GLY A 343 -5.42 -12.61 -5.37
N GLU A 344 -4.83 -13.80 -5.50
CA GLU A 344 -3.88 -14.08 -6.60
C GLU A 344 -4.57 -14.33 -7.94
N LYS A 345 -5.75 -14.93 -7.92
CA LYS A 345 -6.46 -15.43 -9.11
C LYS A 345 -7.68 -14.59 -9.50
N GLY A 346 -7.98 -13.54 -8.73
CA GLY A 346 -9.12 -12.67 -9.00
C GLY A 346 -8.99 -11.92 -10.33
N LYS A 347 -10.13 -11.61 -10.94
CA LYS A 347 -10.17 -10.79 -12.15
C LYS A 347 -9.69 -9.37 -11.81
N SER A 348 -8.77 -8.84 -12.61
CA SER A 348 -8.32 -7.46 -12.50
C SER A 348 -9.32 -6.50 -13.13
N GLN A 349 -9.66 -5.44 -12.40
CA GLN A 349 -10.38 -4.29 -12.95
C GLN A 349 -9.37 -3.17 -13.19
N GLN A 350 -9.44 -2.53 -14.36
CA GLN A 350 -8.51 -1.46 -14.76
C GLN A 350 -9.13 -0.08 -14.60
N PHE A 351 -8.31 0.88 -14.17
CA PHE A 351 -8.64 2.28 -13.97
C PHE A 351 -7.55 3.16 -14.61
N GLN A 352 -7.93 4.37 -15.03
CA GLN A 352 -7.00 5.39 -15.48
C GLN A 352 -6.66 6.32 -14.31
N THR A 353 -5.43 6.84 -14.27
CA THR A 353 -5.07 7.93 -13.35
C THR A 353 -5.51 9.27 -13.94
N GLU A 354 -5.84 10.21 -13.07
CA GLU A 354 -6.28 11.57 -13.47
C GLU A 354 -5.12 12.52 -13.77
#